data_a0db496a8e572691c03c470db3d1429e
#
_entry.id   a0db496a8e572691c03c470db3d1429e
#
_cell.length_a   1.000
_cell.length_b   1.000
_cell.length_c   1.000
_cell.angle_alpha   90.00
_cell.angle_beta   90.00
_cell.angle_gamma   90.00
#
_symmetry.space_group_name_H-M   'P 1'
#
loop_
_entity.id
_entity.type
_entity.pdbx_description
1 polymer ?
#
loop_
_entity_poly.entity_id
_entity_poly.type
_entity_poly.pdbx_seq_one_letter_code
_entity_poly.pdbx_strand_id
1 'polypeptide(L)'
;MGFYEVHEAFAATALGSLMLVRDEYGYDLVDEYKKGNVNRNGGTLAMGHPLGATGIRVAINQIMEFGHDKKAKYSIGAICAGGGVGGALILERP
;
A
#
# COMPACT_ATOMS: atom_id res chain seq x y z
N MET A 1 -5.40 -9.50 7.86
CA MET A 1 -5.06 -8.31 7.06
C MET A 1 -5.86 -8.38 5.77
N GLY A 2 -6.47 -7.29 5.33
CA GLY A 2 -7.34 -7.34 4.16
C GLY A 2 -6.64 -6.94 2.88
N PHE A 3 -6.06 -5.77 2.85
CA PHE A 3 -5.41 -5.25 1.65
C PHE A 3 -4.33 -4.23 2.04
N TYR A 4 -3.52 -3.87 1.04
CA TYR A 4 -2.34 -3.04 1.25
C TYR A 4 -2.26 -1.94 0.20
N GLU A 5 -1.82 -0.75 0.62
CA GLU A 5 -1.47 0.35 -0.26
C GLU A 5 0.01 0.67 -0.08
N VAL A 6 0.81 0.43 -1.10
CA VAL A 6 2.25 0.71 -1.09
C VAL A 6 2.53 1.77 -2.14
N HIS A 7 3.14 2.87 -1.72
CA HIS A 7 3.47 3.96 -2.62
C HIS A 7 4.45 3.49 -3.69
N GLU A 8 4.07 3.70 -4.94
CA GLU A 8 4.86 3.30 -6.10
C GLU A 8 5.71 4.46 -6.61
N ALA A 9 6.68 4.89 -5.80
CA ALA A 9 7.61 5.95 -6.21
C ALA A 9 8.35 5.53 -7.49
N PHE A 10 8.81 4.28 -7.51
CA PHE A 10 9.37 3.61 -8.67
C PHE A 10 8.95 2.15 -8.61
N ALA A 11 8.88 1.48 -9.77
CA ALA A 11 8.54 0.06 -9.81
C ALA A 11 9.49 -0.79 -8.95
N ALA A 12 10.79 -0.49 -8.98
CA ALA A 12 11.79 -1.19 -8.18
C ALA A 12 11.55 -0.98 -6.67
N THR A 13 11.14 0.22 -6.25
CA THR A 13 10.84 0.52 -4.85
C THR A 13 9.64 -0.27 -4.37
N ALA A 14 8.56 -0.28 -5.16
CA ALA A 14 7.36 -1.01 -4.81
C ALA A 14 7.63 -2.50 -4.68
N LEU A 15 8.21 -3.11 -5.70
CA LEU A 15 8.51 -4.55 -5.69
C LEU A 15 9.54 -4.90 -4.62
N GLY A 16 10.59 -4.09 -4.47
CA GLY A 16 11.62 -4.30 -3.45
C GLY A 16 11.05 -4.27 -2.04
N SER A 17 10.13 -3.34 -1.76
CA SER A 17 9.47 -3.27 -0.45
C SER A 17 8.66 -4.52 -0.15
N LEU A 18 7.90 -5.02 -1.14
CA LEU A 18 7.12 -6.26 -0.97
C LEU A 18 8.03 -7.46 -0.70
N MET A 19 9.14 -7.55 -1.43
CA MET A 19 10.12 -8.63 -1.25
C MET A 19 10.81 -8.55 0.12
N LEU A 20 11.14 -7.35 0.56
CA LEU A 20 11.81 -7.15 1.85
C LEU A 20 10.91 -7.57 3.02
N VAL A 21 9.64 -7.20 2.98
CA VAL A 21 8.68 -7.61 4.00
C VAL A 21 8.54 -9.12 4.02
N ARG A 22 8.47 -9.77 2.86
CA ARG A 22 8.42 -11.23 2.77
C ARG A 22 9.66 -11.87 3.42
N ASP A 23 10.85 -11.36 3.07
CA ASP A 23 12.11 -11.97 3.46
C ASP A 23 12.42 -11.75 4.94
N GLU A 24 12.07 -10.59 5.50
CA GLU A 24 12.40 -10.23 6.88
C GLU A 24 11.31 -10.58 7.90
N TYR A 25 10.05 -10.51 7.50
CA TYR A 25 8.93 -10.67 8.44
C TYR A 25 8.05 -11.89 8.16
N GLY A 26 8.31 -12.61 7.08
CA GLY A 26 7.55 -13.80 6.75
C GLY A 26 6.18 -13.55 6.12
N TYR A 27 5.79 -12.29 5.89
CA TYR A 27 4.57 -11.96 5.18
C TYR A 27 4.83 -11.89 3.68
N ASP A 28 4.28 -12.82 2.91
CA ASP A 28 4.50 -12.86 1.47
C ASP A 28 3.61 -11.83 0.75
N LEU A 29 4.04 -10.57 0.77
CA LEU A 29 3.34 -9.49 0.09
C LEU A 29 3.46 -9.60 -1.44
N VAL A 30 4.47 -10.30 -1.94
CA VAL A 30 4.58 -10.59 -3.38
C VAL A 30 3.42 -11.48 -3.81
N ASP A 31 3.09 -12.49 -3.00
CA ASP A 31 1.92 -13.34 -3.25
C ASP A 31 0.63 -12.54 -3.12
N GLU A 32 0.52 -11.68 -2.12
CA GLU A 32 -0.64 -10.80 -1.96
C GLU A 32 -0.81 -9.85 -3.16
N TYR A 33 0.29 -9.37 -3.73
CA TYR A 33 0.25 -8.59 -4.97
C TYR A 33 -0.33 -9.41 -6.12
N LYS A 34 0.12 -10.65 -6.27
CA LYS A 34 -0.38 -11.56 -7.32
C LYS A 34 -1.86 -11.89 -7.13
N LYS A 35 -2.35 -11.91 -5.90
CA LYS A 35 -3.77 -12.12 -5.60
C LYS A 35 -4.61 -10.86 -5.79
N GLY A 36 -4.00 -9.73 -6.09
CA GLY A 36 -4.70 -8.47 -6.28
C GLY A 36 -5.03 -7.72 -5.00
N ASN A 37 -4.33 -8.00 -3.89
CA ASN A 37 -4.57 -7.36 -2.60
C ASN A 37 -3.65 -6.19 -2.31
N VAL A 38 -2.72 -5.87 -3.21
CA VAL A 38 -1.83 -4.72 -3.10
C VAL A 38 -2.21 -3.71 -4.17
N ASN A 39 -2.45 -2.47 -3.78
CA ASN A 39 -2.84 -1.39 -4.69
C ASN A 39 -3.98 -1.81 -5.63
N ARG A 40 -5.07 -2.24 -5.05
CA ARG A 40 -6.22 -2.80 -5.78
C ARG A 40 -6.76 -1.90 -6.89
N ASN A 41 -6.68 -0.60 -6.70
CA ASN A 41 -7.19 0.39 -7.67
C ASN A 41 -6.08 1.04 -8.48
N GLY A 42 -4.89 0.45 -8.48
CA GLY A 42 -3.69 1.02 -9.06
C GLY A 42 -2.99 1.96 -8.07
N GLY A 43 -1.71 2.20 -8.29
CA GLY A 43 -0.91 3.10 -7.47
C GLY A 43 -0.44 4.31 -8.27
N THR A 44 0.59 5.00 -7.78
CA THR A 44 1.09 6.23 -8.41
C THR A 44 1.71 5.98 -9.78
N LEU A 45 2.16 4.79 -10.10
CA LEU A 45 2.61 4.46 -11.44
C LEU A 45 1.46 4.52 -12.45
N ALA A 46 0.25 4.16 -12.02
CA ALA A 46 -0.94 4.21 -12.86
C ALA A 46 -1.64 5.58 -12.82
N MET A 47 -1.68 6.23 -11.66
CA MET A 47 -2.49 7.43 -11.42
C MET A 47 -1.68 8.73 -11.30
N GLY A 48 -0.34 8.64 -11.23
CA GLY A 48 0.51 9.80 -11.00
C GLY A 48 0.76 10.09 -9.53
N HIS A 49 1.71 10.96 -9.27
CA HIS A 49 2.17 11.31 -7.93
C HIS A 49 2.16 12.83 -7.74
N PRO A 50 1.01 13.44 -7.46
CA PRO A 50 0.99 14.85 -7.06
C PRO A 50 1.61 14.98 -5.66
N LEU A 51 2.76 15.64 -5.57
CA LEU A 51 3.48 15.84 -4.32
C LEU A 51 2.57 16.54 -3.30
N GLY A 52 2.62 16.12 -2.06
CA GLY A 52 1.77 16.66 -1.00
C GLY A 52 0.37 16.09 -0.95
N ALA A 53 -0.11 15.42 -2.01
CA ALA A 53 -1.46 14.86 -2.05
C ALA A 53 -1.47 13.34 -1.97
N THR A 54 -0.36 12.66 -2.33
CA THR A 54 -0.33 11.20 -2.44
C THR A 54 -0.58 10.51 -1.10
N GLY A 55 -0.08 11.05 0.00
CA GLY A 55 -0.33 10.49 1.34
C GLY A 55 -1.81 10.48 1.69
N ILE A 56 -2.51 11.56 1.37
CA ILE A 56 -3.96 11.66 1.58
C ILE A 56 -4.67 10.66 0.65
N ARG A 57 -4.24 10.55 -0.59
CA ARG A 57 -4.83 9.62 -1.55
C ARG A 57 -4.69 8.16 -1.09
N VAL A 58 -3.54 7.78 -0.57
CA VAL A 58 -3.33 6.42 -0.04
C VAL A 58 -4.32 6.14 1.09
N ALA A 59 -4.47 7.06 2.03
CA ALA A 59 -5.43 6.91 3.11
C ALA A 59 -6.88 6.85 2.60
N ILE A 60 -7.24 7.71 1.66
CA ILE A 60 -8.58 7.71 1.06
C ILE A 60 -8.85 6.39 0.34
N ASN A 61 -7.90 5.88 -0.44
CA ASN A 61 -8.05 4.60 -1.13
C ASN A 61 -8.30 3.46 -0.14
N GLN A 62 -7.58 3.45 0.99
CA GLN A 62 -7.82 2.46 2.04
C GLN A 62 -9.25 2.56 2.59
N ILE A 63 -9.71 3.78 2.91
CA ILE A 63 -11.06 3.99 3.46
C ILE A 63 -12.12 3.55 2.46
N MET A 64 -11.97 3.93 1.20
CA MET A 64 -12.93 3.58 0.15
C MET A 64 -12.95 2.07 -0.11
N GLU A 65 -11.80 1.43 -0.08
CA GLU A 65 -11.70 -0.01 -0.31
C GLU A 65 -12.38 -0.81 0.80
N PHE A 66 -12.38 -0.33 2.04
CA PHE A 66 -13.19 -0.92 3.09
C PHE A 66 -14.69 -0.91 2.76
N GLY A 67 -15.14 0.04 1.97
CA GLY A 67 -16.53 0.08 1.49
C GLY A 67 -16.84 -1.03 0.51
N HIS A 68 -15.85 -1.45 -0.28
CA HIS A 68 -16.01 -2.53 -1.27
C HIS A 68 -15.72 -3.92 -0.68
N ASP A 69 -14.77 -4.00 0.26
CA ASP A 69 -14.38 -5.26 0.89
C ASP A 69 -14.91 -5.31 2.32
N LYS A 70 -16.09 -5.91 2.48
CA LYS A 70 -16.77 -6.00 3.78
C LYS A 70 -16.10 -6.98 4.74
N LYS A 71 -15.25 -7.87 4.24
CA LYS A 71 -14.55 -8.86 5.05
C LYS A 71 -13.22 -8.36 5.61
N ALA A 72 -12.62 -7.36 4.96
CA ALA A 72 -11.35 -6.80 5.41
C ALA A 72 -11.53 -6.05 6.72
N LYS A 73 -10.70 -6.36 7.71
CA LYS A 73 -10.71 -5.68 9.00
C LYS A 73 -9.59 -4.65 9.10
N TYR A 74 -8.44 -4.94 8.54
CA TYR A 74 -7.26 -4.09 8.58
C TYR A 74 -6.74 -3.80 7.19
N SER A 75 -6.11 -2.64 7.05
CA SER A 75 -5.38 -2.23 5.86
C SER A 75 -4.10 -1.52 6.28
N ILE A 76 -3.03 -1.72 5.53
CA ILE A 76 -1.76 -1.03 5.73
C ILE A 76 -1.47 -0.16 4.51
N GLY A 77 -1.15 1.11 4.77
CA GLY A 77 -0.61 2.01 3.76
C GLY A 77 0.82 2.37 4.11
N ALA A 78 1.70 2.45 3.13
CA ALA A 78 3.11 2.79 3.33
C ALA A 78 3.58 3.74 2.23
N ILE A 79 4.33 4.77 2.61
CA ILE A 79 4.87 5.79 1.71
C ILE A 79 6.31 6.07 2.11
N CYS A 80 7.20 6.17 1.13
CA CYS A 80 8.54 6.70 1.34
C CYS A 80 8.58 8.18 1.01
N ALA A 81 9.58 8.87 1.57
CA ALA A 81 9.88 10.27 1.25
C ALA A 81 11.38 10.40 0.94
N GLY A 82 11.79 11.55 0.40
CA GLY A 82 13.20 11.82 0.13
C GLY A 82 14.04 11.76 1.39
N GLY A 83 15.32 11.40 1.27
CA GLY A 83 16.24 11.32 2.40
C GLY A 83 16.18 10.05 3.22
N GLY A 84 15.60 8.97 2.68
CA GLY A 84 15.54 7.69 3.37
C GLY A 84 14.52 7.62 4.49
N VAL A 85 13.49 8.47 4.45
CA VAL A 85 12.41 8.52 5.43
C VAL A 85 11.17 7.82 4.84
N GLY A 86 10.37 7.23 5.71
CA GLY A 86 9.10 6.64 5.30
C GLY A 86 8.06 6.73 6.39
N GLY A 87 6.81 6.52 6.02
CA GLY A 87 5.69 6.48 6.95
C GLY A 87 4.76 5.34 6.61
N ALA A 88 4.05 4.84 7.61
CA ALA A 88 3.05 3.80 7.42
C ALA A 88 1.81 4.12 8.24
N LEU A 89 0.67 3.64 7.77
CA LEU A 89 -0.62 3.85 8.38
C LEU A 89 -1.37 2.53 8.39
N ILE A 90 -1.83 2.13 9.57
CA ILE A 90 -2.71 0.98 9.70
C ILE A 90 -4.11 1.48 10.01
N LEU A 91 -5.07 1.08 9.21
CA LEU A 91 -6.46 1.38 9.43
C LEU A 91 -7.22 0.12 9.84
N GLU A 92 -8.12 0.27 10.77
CA GLU A 92 -8.98 -0.81 11.26
C GLU A 92 -10.44 -0.43 11.02
N ARG A 93 -11.23 -1.39 10.56
CA ARG A 93 -12.68 -1.21 10.47
C ARG A 93 -13.27 -1.18 11.87
N PRO A 94 -14.08 -0.17 12.19
CA PRO A 94 -14.73 -0.10 13.49
C PRO A 94 -15.72 -1.26 13.71
#